data_fe692d4cf090375f7a125bd5919da73e
#
_entry.id   fe692d4cf090375f7a125bd5919da73e
#
_cell.length_a   1.000
_cell.length_b   1.000
_cell.length_c   1.000
_cell.angle_alpha   90.00
_cell.angle_beta   90.00
_cell.angle_gamma   90.00
#
_symmetry.space_group_name_H-M   'P 1'
#
loop_
_entity.id
_entity.type
_entity.pdbx_description
1 polymer ?
#
loop_
_entity_poly.entity_id
_entity_poly.type
_entity_poly.pdbx_seq_one_letter_code
_entity_poly.pdbx_strand_id
1 'polypeptide(L)'
;WGKKSPTFTREGVYVDGESNLHMAMVKKGDDYFSAQLQTGAVVYDLPKDSKGFWPFGKFENPKFMHKFGYYECRCKLPKNNGWHAAFWLQAPGIGSHPDPKYGGVEVDIMENYRQAKEGNIICGCGWGGSEWFGHVAFPYVETEDGWHTYAVDWSEEGYVFYADGKVVSRQMAPKCAVSHVDEFILLTTECHGYNRIFGNESA
;
A
#
# COMPACT_ATOMS: atom_id res chain seq x y z
N TRP A 1 6.78 0.64 9.96
CA TRP A 1 6.84 -0.57 10.30
C TRP A 1 7.97 -1.20 11.12
N GLY A 2 9.19 -1.27 10.89
CA GLY A 2 10.22 -1.85 11.74
C GLY A 2 10.79 -0.86 12.77
N LYS A 3 11.76 -1.30 13.60
CA LYS A 3 12.45 -0.46 14.62
C LYS A 3 13.09 0.82 14.08
N LYS A 4 13.10 0.99 12.77
CA LYS A 4 13.58 2.17 12.06
C LYS A 4 12.57 2.57 11.01
N SER A 5 11.31 2.61 11.40
CA SER A 5 10.26 3.19 10.59
C SER A 5 10.75 4.52 10.06
N PRO A 6 10.65 4.72 8.78
CA PRO A 6 10.99 6.00 8.20
C PRO A 6 10.08 7.06 8.81
N THR A 7 10.67 8.17 9.13
CA THR A 7 9.88 9.34 9.46
C THR A 7 9.26 9.86 8.19
N PHE A 8 7.96 10.08 8.18
CA PHE A 8 7.28 10.69 7.06
C PHE A 8 7.49 12.20 7.06
N THR A 9 7.57 12.77 5.86
CA THR A 9 7.65 14.22 5.69
C THR A 9 6.68 14.71 4.63
N ARG A 10 6.09 15.87 4.86
CA ARG A 10 5.22 16.53 3.87
C ARG A 10 5.98 17.05 2.65
N GLU A 11 7.26 17.30 2.79
CA GLU A 11 8.10 17.84 1.70
C GLU A 11 8.21 16.88 0.52
N GLY A 12 8.05 15.57 0.77
CA GLY A 12 8.05 14.56 -0.27
C GLY A 12 6.73 14.46 -1.07
N VAL A 13 5.71 15.24 -0.71
CA VAL A 13 4.40 15.17 -1.37
C VAL A 13 4.06 16.51 -1.98
N TYR A 14 4.01 16.58 -3.30
CA TYR A 14 3.71 17.81 -4.02
C TYR A 14 3.09 17.54 -5.41
N VAL A 15 2.45 18.54 -5.98
CA VAL A 15 1.97 18.54 -7.36
C VAL A 15 2.85 19.43 -8.20
N ASP A 16 3.17 19.00 -9.42
CA ASP A 16 4.12 19.71 -10.31
C ASP A 16 3.49 20.82 -11.16
N GLY A 17 2.18 20.96 -11.12
CA GLY A 17 1.45 21.88 -11.98
C GLY A 17 1.09 21.29 -13.37
N GLU A 18 1.57 20.08 -13.67
CA GLU A 18 1.28 19.34 -14.91
C GLU A 18 0.32 18.19 -14.68
N SER A 19 -0.48 18.27 -13.61
CA SER A 19 -1.44 17.24 -13.17
C SER A 19 -0.80 15.95 -12.63
N ASN A 20 0.45 15.99 -12.22
CA ASN A 20 1.08 14.86 -11.56
C ASN A 20 1.24 15.13 -10.05
N LEU A 21 0.96 14.09 -9.28
CA LEU A 21 1.31 14.01 -7.87
C LEU A 21 2.66 13.31 -7.74
N HIS A 22 3.57 13.94 -7.03
CA HIS A 22 4.87 13.36 -6.69
C HIS A 22 4.89 12.89 -5.25
N MET A 23 5.43 11.70 -5.06
CA MET A 23 5.70 11.12 -3.75
C MET A 23 7.17 10.72 -3.69
N ALA A 24 8.00 11.60 -3.18
CA ALA A 24 9.43 11.45 -3.17
C ALA A 24 9.98 11.12 -1.78
N MET A 25 11.05 10.36 -1.73
CA MET A 25 11.88 10.32 -0.53
C MET A 25 12.73 11.58 -0.46
N VAL A 26 12.82 12.15 0.74
CA VAL A 26 13.60 13.34 1.00
C VAL A 26 14.82 12.98 1.85
N LYS A 27 16.02 13.29 1.35
CA LYS A 27 17.25 13.12 2.11
C LYS A 27 17.53 14.38 2.93
N LYS A 28 17.78 14.23 4.22
CA LYS A 28 18.19 15.30 5.13
C LYS A 28 19.38 14.81 5.96
N GLY A 29 20.56 15.33 5.66
CA GLY A 29 21.80 14.81 6.23
C GLY A 29 22.01 13.36 5.82
N ASP A 30 22.15 12.47 6.80
CA ASP A 30 22.32 11.04 6.58
C ASP A 30 20.99 10.24 6.66
N ASP A 31 19.88 10.94 6.88
CA ASP A 31 18.56 10.31 7.03
C ASP A 31 17.70 10.47 5.79
N TYR A 32 16.84 9.47 5.55
CA TYR A 32 15.84 9.48 4.49
C TYR A 32 14.45 9.53 5.10
N PHE A 33 13.61 10.36 4.54
CA PHE A 33 12.22 10.57 4.96
C PHE A 33 11.27 10.09 3.86
N SER A 34 10.31 9.32 4.27
CA SER A 34 9.28 8.74 3.39
C SER A 34 8.11 9.70 3.14
N ALA A 35 7.33 9.37 2.12
CA ALA A 35 6.10 10.09 1.82
C ALA A 35 4.89 9.17 1.94
N GLN A 36 3.79 9.71 2.47
CA GLN A 36 2.52 9.00 2.56
C GLN A 36 1.37 9.96 2.31
N LEU A 37 0.40 9.51 1.55
CA LEU A 37 -0.93 10.09 1.44
C LEU A 37 -1.97 9.06 1.81
N GLN A 38 -3.03 9.50 2.47
CA GLN A 38 -4.17 8.66 2.78
C GLN A 38 -5.47 9.46 2.75
N THR A 39 -6.55 8.79 2.39
CA THR A 39 -7.88 9.39 2.36
C THR A 39 -8.62 9.22 3.69
N GLY A 40 -8.20 8.28 4.53
CA GLY A 40 -8.62 8.18 5.92
C GLY A 40 -7.78 9.09 6.81
N ALA A 41 -8.37 9.62 7.86
CA ALA A 41 -7.63 10.30 8.92
C ALA A 41 -7.44 9.33 10.07
N VAL A 42 -6.21 8.87 10.25
CA VAL A 42 -5.85 7.94 11.31
C VAL A 42 -4.88 8.61 12.25
N VAL A 43 -5.22 8.67 13.51
CA VAL A 43 -4.33 9.13 14.56
C VAL A 43 -3.63 7.93 15.19
N TYR A 44 -2.31 7.86 15.02
CA TYR A 44 -1.48 6.80 15.57
C TYR A 44 -1.01 7.18 16.99
N ASP A 45 -1.94 7.31 17.91
CA ASP A 45 -1.62 7.68 19.28
C ASP A 45 -1.75 6.52 20.27
N LEU A 46 -2.17 5.37 19.82
CA LEU A 46 -2.33 4.19 20.65
C LEU A 46 -1.14 3.24 20.49
N PRO A 47 -0.64 2.66 21.58
CA PRO A 47 0.35 1.62 21.49
C PRO A 47 -0.24 0.38 20.81
N LYS A 48 0.59 -0.35 20.10
CA LYS A 48 0.22 -1.69 19.59
C LYS A 48 -0.31 -2.52 20.74
N ASP A 49 -1.38 -3.25 20.50
CA ASP A 49 -1.84 -4.23 21.46
C ASP A 49 -0.83 -5.37 21.62
N SER A 50 -1.06 -6.25 22.59
CA SER A 50 -0.19 -7.40 22.88
C SER A 50 -0.13 -8.43 21.73
N LYS A 51 -1.04 -8.34 20.75
CA LYS A 51 -1.09 -9.22 19.58
C LYS A 51 -0.37 -8.62 18.38
N GLY A 52 0.13 -7.40 18.49
CA GLY A 52 0.86 -6.71 17.42
C GLY A 52 -0.03 -6.07 16.37
N PHE A 53 -1.33 -5.99 16.60
CA PHE A 53 -2.23 -5.27 15.73
C PHE A 53 -1.98 -3.78 15.76
N TRP A 54 -2.23 -3.14 14.64
CA TRP A 54 -2.22 -1.70 14.53
C TRP A 54 -3.50 -1.17 15.15
N PRO A 55 -3.45 -0.54 16.31
CA PRO A 55 -4.62 0.16 16.79
C PRO A 55 -4.77 1.44 15.97
N PHE A 56 -5.54 1.39 14.91
CA PHE A 56 -6.03 2.60 14.29
C PHE A 56 -7.06 3.20 15.23
N GLY A 57 -6.56 3.93 16.21
CA GLY A 57 -7.35 4.25 17.38
C GLY A 57 -8.39 5.33 17.19
N LYS A 58 -8.32 6.14 16.15
CA LYS A 58 -9.29 7.22 15.99
C LYS A 58 -9.35 7.74 14.56
N PHE A 59 -10.54 7.75 13.99
CA PHE A 59 -10.82 8.45 12.75
C PHE A 59 -11.21 9.90 13.05
N GLU A 60 -10.49 10.80 12.46
CA GLU A 60 -10.89 12.19 12.40
C GLU A 60 -11.17 12.56 10.94
N ASN A 61 -12.44 12.76 10.61
CA ASN A 61 -12.89 13.30 9.31
C ASN A 61 -12.23 12.64 8.08
N PRO A 62 -12.49 11.37 7.81
CA PRO A 62 -11.97 10.73 6.60
C PRO A 62 -12.43 11.52 5.37
N LYS A 63 -11.51 11.70 4.43
CA LYS A 63 -11.81 12.40 3.17
C LYS A 63 -12.57 11.50 2.21
N PHE A 64 -12.24 10.24 2.23
CA PHE A 64 -12.89 9.22 1.42
C PHE A 64 -12.70 7.86 2.08
N MET A 65 -13.79 7.15 2.26
CA MET A 65 -13.83 5.75 2.63
C MET A 65 -15.01 5.12 1.89
N HIS A 66 -14.81 3.93 1.38
CA HIS A 66 -15.85 3.24 0.64
C HIS A 66 -15.67 1.73 0.71
N LYS A 67 -16.77 1.02 0.65
CA LYS A 67 -16.82 -0.44 0.56
C LYS A 67 -17.12 -0.85 -0.87
N PHE A 68 -16.36 -1.82 -1.39
CA PHE A 68 -16.47 -2.33 -2.74
C PHE A 68 -16.14 -1.30 -3.82
N GLY A 69 -16.12 -1.72 -5.06
CA GLY A 69 -15.91 -0.88 -6.22
C GLY A 69 -14.58 -1.10 -6.91
N TYR A 70 -14.34 -0.30 -7.92
CA TYR A 70 -13.14 -0.33 -8.73
C TYR A 70 -12.19 0.80 -8.31
N TYR A 71 -10.99 0.43 -7.88
CA TYR A 71 -9.94 1.36 -7.47
C TYR A 71 -8.79 1.26 -8.44
N GLU A 72 -8.37 2.39 -9.00
CA GLU A 72 -7.32 2.44 -10.00
C GLU A 72 -6.35 3.58 -9.73
N CYS A 73 -5.07 3.33 -9.94
CA CYS A 73 -4.01 4.31 -9.91
C CYS A 73 -3.13 4.18 -11.14
N ARG A 74 -2.95 5.29 -11.87
CA ARG A 74 -1.94 5.39 -12.93
C ARG A 74 -0.68 6.01 -12.33
N CYS A 75 0.42 5.30 -12.34
CA CYS A 75 1.65 5.74 -11.70
C CYS A 75 2.90 5.37 -12.49
N LYS A 76 3.97 6.08 -12.17
CA LYS A 76 5.32 5.78 -12.63
C LYS A 76 6.15 5.40 -11.40
N LEU A 77 6.69 4.20 -11.41
CA LEU A 77 7.47 3.68 -10.29
C LEU A 77 8.95 4.04 -10.41
N PRO A 78 9.64 4.27 -9.28
CA PRO A 78 11.06 4.55 -9.29
C PRO A 78 11.84 3.38 -9.88
N LYS A 79 12.86 3.69 -10.67
CA LYS A 79 13.75 2.67 -11.28
C LYS A 79 14.85 2.20 -10.35
N ASN A 80 15.22 3.05 -9.39
CA ASN A 80 16.29 2.76 -8.46
C ASN A 80 15.90 1.73 -7.42
N ASN A 81 16.89 1.02 -6.94
CA ASN A 81 16.70 0.08 -5.84
C ASN A 81 16.37 0.84 -4.55
N GLY A 82 15.62 0.23 -3.70
CA GLY A 82 15.46 0.73 -2.38
C GLY A 82 14.14 1.30 -2.00
N TRP A 83 13.32 1.43 -2.92
CA TRP A 83 12.00 1.98 -2.72
C TRP A 83 10.97 0.88 -2.53
N HIS A 84 10.17 1.03 -1.50
CA HIS A 84 8.91 0.34 -1.38
C HIS A 84 7.81 1.34 -1.68
N ALA A 85 7.25 1.27 -2.86
CA ALA A 85 6.11 2.08 -3.26
C ALA A 85 4.87 1.21 -3.28
N ALA A 86 3.78 1.68 -2.69
CA ALA A 86 2.53 0.93 -2.63
C ALA A 86 1.29 1.79 -2.88
N PHE A 87 0.31 1.17 -3.53
CA PHE A 87 -1.07 1.61 -3.64
C PHE A 87 -1.95 0.53 -3.04
N TRP A 88 -2.63 0.84 -1.96
CA TRP A 88 -3.30 -0.13 -1.12
C TRP A 88 -4.50 0.44 -0.38
N LEU A 89 -5.33 -0.45 0.14
CA LEU A 89 -6.50 -0.11 0.93
C LEU A 89 -6.35 -0.71 2.32
N GLN A 90 -6.95 -0.05 3.30
CA GLN A 90 -7.00 -0.57 4.65
C GLN A 90 -8.27 -0.14 5.36
N ALA A 91 -8.81 -1.05 6.16
CA ALA A 91 -9.90 -0.76 7.04
C ALA A 91 -9.41 -0.18 8.38
N PRO A 92 -10.14 0.78 8.94
CA PRO A 92 -9.84 1.34 10.25
C PRO A 92 -9.86 0.32 11.38
N GLY A 93 -10.74 -0.65 11.23
CA GLY A 93 -10.94 -1.69 12.23
C GLY A 93 -10.11 -2.94 12.02
N ILE A 94 -9.10 -2.91 11.16
CA ILE A 94 -8.28 -4.10 10.88
C ILE A 94 -7.74 -4.70 12.18
N GLY A 95 -7.93 -6.00 12.37
CA GLY A 95 -7.54 -6.70 13.58
C GLY A 95 -8.48 -6.52 14.78
N SER A 96 -9.49 -5.67 14.71
CA SER A 96 -10.45 -5.45 15.81
C SER A 96 -11.51 -6.54 15.92
N HIS A 97 -11.69 -7.35 14.90
CA HIS A 97 -12.66 -8.44 14.85
C HIS A 97 -11.98 -9.73 14.35
N PRO A 98 -12.30 -10.90 14.91
CA PRO A 98 -11.69 -12.17 14.49
C PRO A 98 -12.06 -12.56 13.05
N ASP A 99 -13.21 -12.13 12.56
CA ASP A 99 -13.62 -12.30 11.16
C ASP A 99 -13.25 -11.05 10.37
N PRO A 100 -12.34 -11.16 9.38
CA PRO A 100 -11.91 -10.04 8.55
C PRO A 100 -13.05 -9.40 7.75
N LYS A 101 -14.13 -10.12 7.51
CA LYS A 101 -15.34 -9.54 6.92
C LYS A 101 -15.84 -8.30 7.67
N TYR A 102 -15.69 -8.29 9.01
CA TYR A 102 -16.16 -7.22 9.89
C TYR A 102 -15.02 -6.36 10.43
N GLY A 103 -13.80 -6.90 10.49
CA GLY A 103 -12.62 -6.16 10.91
C GLY A 103 -11.92 -5.43 9.77
N GLY A 104 -12.11 -5.92 8.56
CA GLY A 104 -11.42 -5.40 7.37
C GLY A 104 -10.18 -6.20 7.00
N VAL A 105 -9.67 -5.91 5.82
CA VAL A 105 -8.51 -6.56 5.19
C VAL A 105 -7.57 -5.46 4.69
N GLU A 106 -6.27 -5.72 4.74
CA GLU A 106 -5.29 -4.94 3.98
C GLU A 106 -5.28 -5.47 2.55
N VAL A 107 -5.58 -4.60 1.59
CA VAL A 107 -5.65 -4.96 0.18
C VAL A 107 -4.55 -4.22 -0.57
N ASP A 108 -3.50 -4.94 -0.92
CA ASP A 108 -2.35 -4.39 -1.64
C ASP A 108 -2.61 -4.48 -3.14
N ILE A 109 -3.03 -3.35 -3.73
CA ILE A 109 -3.34 -3.29 -5.16
C ILE A 109 -2.06 -3.35 -5.98
N MET A 110 -1.02 -2.68 -5.49
CA MET A 110 0.32 -2.73 -6.06
C MET A 110 1.36 -2.46 -4.97
N GLU A 111 2.34 -3.32 -4.88
CA GLU A 111 3.55 -3.11 -4.12
C GLU A 111 4.78 -3.32 -4.99
N ASN A 112 5.68 -2.34 -4.98
CA ASN A 112 6.90 -2.40 -5.75
C ASN A 112 8.02 -3.10 -4.97
N TYR A 113 8.16 -4.40 -5.18
CA TYR A 113 9.23 -5.23 -4.61
C TYR A 113 10.28 -5.66 -5.62
N ARG A 114 10.51 -4.85 -6.66
CA ARG A 114 11.41 -5.24 -7.76
C ARG A 114 12.79 -5.70 -7.32
N GLN A 115 13.27 -5.18 -6.22
CA GLN A 115 14.58 -5.55 -5.69
C GLN A 115 14.58 -6.84 -4.91
N ALA A 116 13.57 -7.05 -4.10
CA ALA A 116 13.47 -8.24 -3.26
C ALA A 116 13.06 -9.48 -4.05
N LYS A 117 12.40 -9.29 -5.20
CA LYS A 117 11.82 -10.35 -6.02
C LYS A 117 12.10 -10.17 -7.52
N GLU A 118 13.31 -9.79 -7.85
CA GLU A 118 13.85 -9.78 -9.22
C GLU A 118 12.87 -9.26 -10.28
N GLY A 119 12.51 -8.00 -10.16
CA GLY A 119 11.66 -7.34 -11.17
C GLY A 119 10.17 -7.60 -11.03
N ASN A 120 9.68 -8.08 -9.89
CA ASN A 120 8.26 -8.32 -9.70
C ASN A 120 7.54 -7.17 -8.99
N ILE A 121 6.26 -7.07 -9.31
CA ILE A 121 5.25 -6.33 -8.55
C ILE A 121 4.43 -7.36 -7.76
N ILE A 122 3.92 -6.95 -6.63
CA ILE A 122 3.09 -7.79 -5.77
C ILE A 122 1.70 -7.17 -5.66
N CYS A 123 0.69 -8.02 -5.65
CA CYS A 123 -0.67 -7.65 -5.29
C CYS A 123 -1.32 -8.74 -4.44
N GLY A 124 -2.37 -8.39 -3.73
CA GLY A 124 -3.18 -9.35 -2.97
C GLY A 124 -3.64 -8.82 -1.62
N CYS A 125 -4.27 -9.71 -0.86
CA CYS A 125 -4.69 -9.41 0.50
C CYS A 125 -3.55 -9.74 1.45
N GLY A 126 -3.00 -8.70 2.08
CA GLY A 126 -1.84 -8.84 2.94
C GLY A 126 -2.17 -9.22 4.38
N TRP A 127 -3.28 -8.77 4.90
CA TRP A 127 -3.56 -8.91 6.32
C TRP A 127 -5.07 -8.95 6.59
N GLY A 128 -5.57 -10.06 7.02
CA GLY A 128 -6.97 -10.24 7.38
C GLY A 128 -7.16 -10.37 8.90
N GLY A 129 -6.82 -9.34 9.65
CA GLY A 129 -6.90 -9.40 11.10
C GLY A 129 -5.79 -10.24 11.72
N SER A 130 -6.02 -11.50 11.98
CA SER A 130 -5.04 -12.41 12.60
C SER A 130 -4.37 -13.39 11.62
N GLU A 131 -4.81 -13.41 10.37
CA GLU A 131 -4.33 -14.35 9.37
C GLU A 131 -3.78 -13.63 8.14
N TRP A 132 -2.69 -14.15 7.60
CA TRP A 132 -2.08 -13.69 6.37
C TRP A 132 -2.62 -14.51 5.20
N PHE A 133 -3.28 -13.87 4.24
CA PHE A 133 -3.89 -14.56 3.10
C PHE A 133 -2.97 -14.67 1.88
N GLY A 134 -1.89 -13.94 1.89
CA GLY A 134 -0.83 -14.04 0.91
C GLY A 134 -0.94 -13.11 -0.28
N HIS A 135 0.21 -12.88 -0.88
CA HIS A 135 0.40 -12.04 -2.05
C HIS A 135 0.75 -12.87 -3.27
N VAL A 136 0.44 -12.35 -4.44
CA VAL A 136 0.85 -12.89 -5.74
C VAL A 136 1.83 -11.93 -6.38
N ALA A 137 2.98 -12.46 -6.79
CA ALA A 137 3.97 -11.73 -7.55
C ALA A 137 3.73 -11.88 -9.05
N PHE A 138 3.87 -10.80 -9.80
CA PHE A 138 3.80 -10.81 -11.26
C PHE A 138 4.93 -9.93 -11.85
N PRO A 139 5.41 -10.23 -13.07
CA PRO A 139 6.50 -9.50 -13.66
C PRO A 139 6.16 -8.03 -13.90
N TYR A 140 7.09 -7.15 -13.54
CA TYR A 140 7.07 -5.78 -14.02
C TYR A 140 7.53 -5.75 -15.49
N VAL A 141 6.75 -5.14 -16.33
CA VAL A 141 7.06 -4.98 -17.76
C VAL A 141 7.32 -3.50 -18.03
N GLU A 142 8.50 -3.16 -18.51
CA GLU A 142 8.80 -1.77 -18.87
C GLU A 142 7.88 -1.29 -19.99
N THR A 143 7.34 -0.09 -19.83
CA THR A 143 6.61 0.64 -20.85
C THR A 143 7.49 1.76 -21.42
N GLU A 144 7.21 2.19 -22.64
CA GLU A 144 8.00 3.24 -23.31
C GLU A 144 8.03 4.54 -22.52
N ASP A 145 6.90 4.94 -21.96
CA ASP A 145 6.75 6.16 -21.16
C ASP A 145 6.93 5.94 -19.66
N GLY A 146 7.09 4.70 -19.21
CA GLY A 146 7.27 4.29 -17.82
C GLY A 146 6.00 4.37 -16.96
N TRP A 147 4.84 4.67 -17.55
CA TRP A 147 3.57 4.70 -16.84
C TRP A 147 2.88 3.35 -16.85
N HIS A 148 2.25 3.01 -15.73
CA HIS A 148 1.45 1.81 -15.52
C HIS A 148 0.15 2.14 -14.85
N THR A 149 -0.84 1.29 -15.05
CA THR A 149 -2.13 1.35 -14.35
C THR A 149 -2.29 0.10 -13.52
N TYR A 150 -2.48 0.27 -12.21
CA TYR A 150 -2.78 -0.84 -11.30
C TYR A 150 -4.17 -0.64 -10.72
N ALA A 151 -4.95 -1.73 -10.65
CA ALA A 151 -6.31 -1.63 -10.18
C ALA A 151 -6.77 -2.88 -9.44
N VAL A 152 -7.81 -2.72 -8.64
CA VAL A 152 -8.60 -3.80 -8.05
C VAL A 152 -10.09 -3.56 -8.29
N ASP A 153 -10.79 -4.60 -8.70
CA ASP A 153 -12.24 -4.70 -8.63
C ASP A 153 -12.59 -5.50 -7.38
N TRP A 154 -13.11 -4.81 -6.38
CA TRP A 154 -13.50 -5.36 -5.10
C TRP A 154 -15.01 -5.49 -5.00
N SER A 155 -15.48 -6.71 -4.82
CA SER A 155 -16.90 -7.07 -4.68
C SER A 155 -17.15 -7.88 -3.40
N GLU A 156 -18.40 -8.23 -3.15
CA GLU A 156 -18.77 -9.17 -2.07
C GLU A 156 -18.13 -10.55 -2.23
N GLU A 157 -17.78 -10.92 -3.45
CA GLU A 157 -17.26 -12.23 -3.79
C GLU A 157 -15.73 -12.31 -3.68
N GLY A 158 -15.04 -11.16 -3.72
CA GLY A 158 -13.57 -11.11 -3.68
C GLY A 158 -12.96 -9.95 -4.41
N TYR A 159 -11.72 -10.15 -4.82
CA TYR A 159 -10.87 -9.15 -5.45
C TYR A 159 -10.33 -9.66 -6.78
N VAL A 160 -10.43 -8.83 -7.81
CA VAL A 160 -9.77 -9.07 -9.09
C VAL A 160 -8.75 -7.96 -9.31
N PHE A 161 -7.47 -8.33 -9.39
CA PHE A 161 -6.36 -7.39 -9.55
C PHE A 161 -5.95 -7.27 -11.01
N TYR A 162 -5.61 -6.05 -11.40
CA TYR A 162 -5.23 -5.72 -12.78
C TYR A 162 -3.91 -4.95 -12.82
N ALA A 163 -3.13 -5.22 -13.85
CA ALA A 163 -2.00 -4.39 -14.26
C ALA A 163 -2.13 -4.08 -15.76
N ASP A 164 -2.11 -2.80 -16.12
CA ASP A 164 -2.29 -2.30 -17.49
C ASP A 164 -3.52 -2.92 -18.19
N GLY A 165 -4.64 -2.95 -17.47
CA GLY A 165 -5.91 -3.49 -17.92
C GLY A 165 -6.00 -5.02 -18.02
N LYS A 166 -4.93 -5.75 -17.67
CA LYS A 166 -4.90 -7.22 -17.69
C LYS A 166 -5.06 -7.78 -16.29
N VAL A 167 -5.88 -8.82 -16.14
CA VAL A 167 -6.01 -9.54 -14.87
C VAL A 167 -4.70 -10.22 -14.51
N VAL A 168 -4.18 -9.93 -13.31
CA VAL A 168 -2.96 -10.55 -12.77
C VAL A 168 -3.25 -11.50 -11.61
N SER A 169 -4.36 -11.30 -10.90
CA SER A 169 -4.76 -12.18 -9.80
C SER A 169 -6.28 -12.14 -9.58
N ARG A 170 -6.82 -13.24 -9.07
CA ARG A 170 -8.18 -13.33 -8.56
C ARG A 170 -8.14 -13.98 -7.20
N GLN A 171 -8.61 -13.28 -6.19
CA GLN A 171 -8.68 -13.77 -4.82
C GLN A 171 -10.13 -13.74 -4.36
N MET A 172 -10.77 -14.90 -4.39
CA MET A 172 -12.21 -15.05 -4.21
C MET A 172 -12.55 -15.83 -2.94
N ALA A 173 -13.66 -15.50 -2.30
CA ALA A 173 -14.21 -16.29 -1.23
C ALA A 173 -14.56 -17.72 -1.72
N PRO A 174 -14.49 -18.74 -0.87
CA PRO A 174 -14.05 -18.73 0.53
C PRO A 174 -12.53 -18.88 0.72
N LYS A 175 -11.75 -18.89 -0.35
CA LYS A 175 -10.28 -19.08 -0.27
C LYS A 175 -9.53 -17.81 0.15
N CYS A 176 -10.19 -16.69 0.04
CA CYS A 176 -9.68 -15.40 0.49
C CYS A 176 -10.70 -14.74 1.41
N ALA A 177 -10.23 -14.07 2.44
CA ALA A 177 -11.07 -13.21 3.25
C ALA A 177 -11.45 -11.96 2.47
N VAL A 178 -12.71 -11.62 2.49
CA VAL A 178 -13.23 -10.44 1.81
C VAL A 178 -13.74 -9.45 2.85
N SER A 179 -13.22 -8.23 2.81
CA SER A 179 -13.69 -7.15 3.65
C SER A 179 -15.09 -6.70 3.22
N HIS A 180 -15.95 -6.47 4.19
CA HIS A 180 -17.29 -5.91 3.99
C HIS A 180 -17.48 -4.61 4.77
N VAL A 181 -16.40 -3.94 5.11
CA VAL A 181 -16.40 -2.63 5.77
C VAL A 181 -15.75 -1.58 4.87
N ASP A 182 -16.02 -0.32 5.16
CA ASP A 182 -15.40 0.77 4.43
C ASP A 182 -13.89 0.78 4.65
N GLU A 183 -13.15 0.99 3.57
CA GLU A 183 -11.70 1.11 3.57
C GLU A 183 -11.25 2.44 2.96
N PHE A 184 -10.10 2.90 3.38
CA PHE A 184 -9.48 4.11 2.86
C PHE A 184 -8.28 3.78 1.97
N ILE A 185 -7.97 4.71 1.07
CA ILE A 185 -6.86 4.58 0.14
C ILE A 185 -5.58 5.08 0.79
N LEU A 186 -4.49 4.35 0.59
CA LEU A 186 -3.14 4.74 0.93
C LEU A 186 -2.24 4.71 -0.29
N LEU A 187 -1.40 5.74 -0.39
CA LEU A 187 -0.26 5.78 -1.28
C LEU A 187 0.98 5.98 -0.41
N THR A 188 1.95 5.11 -0.54
CA THR A 188 3.18 5.15 0.25
C THR A 188 4.41 5.02 -0.61
N THR A 189 5.46 5.76 -0.24
CA THR A 189 6.82 5.49 -0.68
C THR A 189 7.67 5.39 0.57
N GLU A 190 8.32 4.26 0.76
CA GLU A 190 9.00 3.98 2.00
C GLU A 190 10.44 3.53 1.78
N CYS A 191 11.30 3.97 2.70
CA CYS A 191 12.65 3.46 2.85
C CYS A 191 12.70 2.65 4.15
N HIS A 192 12.46 1.36 4.07
CA HIS A 192 12.48 0.50 5.25
C HIS A 192 13.89 0.22 5.74
N GLY A 193 14.01 -0.06 7.02
CA GLY A 193 15.28 -0.44 7.62
C GLY A 193 15.90 -1.69 7.01
N TYR A 194 15.12 -2.60 6.46
CA TYR A 194 15.61 -3.75 5.73
C TYR A 194 16.00 -3.43 4.29
N ASN A 195 15.61 -2.32 3.82
CA ASN A 195 15.96 -1.80 2.52
C ASN A 195 17.21 -0.93 2.53
N ARG A 196 17.99 -0.92 3.57
CA ARG A 196 19.17 -0.06 3.76
C ARG A 196 20.33 -0.28 2.84
N ILE A 197 20.26 -1.29 2.07
CA ILE A 197 21.17 -1.47 0.96
C ILE A 197 21.17 -0.30 -0.03
N PHE A 198 20.26 0.59 0.18
CA PHE A 198 20.17 1.78 -0.61
C PHE A 198 21.12 2.83 -0.38
N GLY A 199 21.72 2.72 0.71
CA GLY A 199 22.66 3.74 1.16
C GLY A 199 23.70 4.06 0.15
N ASN A 200 23.72 3.38 -0.93
CA ASN A 200 24.84 3.58 -1.73
C ASN A 200 24.63 4.47 -2.87
N GLU A 201 23.51 4.49 -3.42
CA GLU A 201 23.62 5.12 -4.66
C GLU A 201 22.41 5.72 -5.08
N SER A 202 22.39 6.87 -5.27
CA SER A 202 21.46 7.48 -6.18
C SER A 202 20.00 7.22 -5.82
N ALA A 203 19.64 7.66 -4.65
CA ALA A 203 18.31 8.20 -4.57
C ALA A 203 18.29 9.57 -5.20
#